data_c196fb250096d355d5fa039ab5f73125
#
_entry.id   c196fb250096d355d5fa039ab5f73125
#
_cell.length_a   1.000
_cell.length_b   1.000
_cell.length_c   1.000
_cell.angle_alpha   90.00
_cell.angle_beta   90.00
_cell.angle_gamma   90.00
#
_symmetry.space_group_name_H-M   'P 1'
#
loop_
_entity.id
_entity.type
_entity.pdbx_description
1 polymer ?
#
loop_
_entity_poly.entity_id
_entity_poly.type
_entity_poly.pdbx_seq_one_letter_code
_entity_poly.pdbx_strand_id
1 'polypeptide(L)'
;SAFAATPEAAPAAVDVGVSTVDESVPGDASGAEVVSTTRLGYRTPRTTIHHPGAAYVKVHFNTLRLAAGDHVTVADPAGREVHTYRADPTAARAAGDSSYTIHRTRGFAAMSVEGDTAVVTVHRVGSARQSAAALDRQGFGVVVDRVWRGFTEAERAQAASIAAVCGRDARRDVVCYKDKHPTEYAKGMAVAKALMKGTGSCTAWRVGNTNRMMTNNHCTSTAATTRATEMQFAYDCATCGGNNPGVPTKVGAVELLKTNKALDYSLVTVDKFESIKSFGTLYLDPRTPSAGERIYIPGHGDGKPKRLSIYEESDGGETCSVYRNSGTRTAYNCDTSGGNSGSPVLAASNHKVIVLHNTGSCPNNNGGNMMAHIYPEIQSMIDNNGVA
;
A
#
# COMPACT_ATOMS: atom_id res chain seq x y z
N SER A 1 42.88 -33.20 22.45
CA SER A 1 42.52 -31.84 22.87
C SER A 1 41.54 -31.28 21.88
N ALA A 2 40.25 -31.21 22.28
CA ALA A 2 39.19 -30.63 21.48
C ALA A 2 39.15 -29.12 21.80
N PHE A 3 39.28 -28.30 20.80
CA PHE A 3 39.01 -26.86 20.89
C PHE A 3 37.50 -26.61 20.89
N ALA A 4 37.01 -26.11 22.00
CA ALA A 4 35.64 -25.65 22.10
C ALA A 4 35.54 -24.30 21.37
N ALA A 5 34.64 -24.21 20.36
CA ALA A 5 34.30 -22.96 19.72
C ALA A 5 33.48 -22.12 20.71
N THR A 6 33.94 -20.89 20.97
CA THR A 6 33.17 -19.89 21.70
C THR A 6 31.97 -19.44 20.86
N PRO A 7 30.76 -19.32 21.42
CA PRO A 7 29.63 -18.82 20.71
C PRO A 7 29.84 -17.33 20.43
N GLU A 8 29.70 -16.97 19.15
CA GLU A 8 29.70 -15.59 18.66
C GLU A 8 28.54 -14.82 19.32
N ALA A 9 28.85 -13.74 20.01
CA ALA A 9 27.87 -12.92 20.70
C ALA A 9 26.90 -12.30 19.67
N ALA A 10 25.62 -12.47 19.90
CA ALA A 10 24.59 -11.79 19.13
C ALA A 10 24.80 -10.27 19.21
N PRO A 11 24.64 -9.53 18.09
CA PRO A 11 24.76 -8.09 18.10
C PRO A 11 23.76 -7.48 19.07
N ALA A 12 24.23 -6.56 19.91
CA ALA A 12 23.43 -5.85 20.91
C ALA A 12 22.21 -5.19 20.25
N ALA A 13 21.05 -5.42 20.83
CA ALA A 13 19.82 -4.71 20.43
C ALA A 13 20.05 -3.21 20.61
N VAL A 14 19.95 -2.46 19.50
CA VAL A 14 19.97 -1.01 19.56
C VAL A 14 18.64 -0.57 20.15
N ASP A 15 18.71 0.15 21.28
CA ASP A 15 17.55 0.76 21.90
C ASP A 15 16.99 1.84 20.95
N VAL A 16 15.87 1.56 20.33
CA VAL A 16 15.28 2.39 19.28
C VAL A 16 14.20 3.24 19.92
N GLY A 17 14.50 4.50 20.14
CA GLY A 17 13.51 5.48 20.60
C GLY A 17 12.33 5.55 19.59
N VAL A 18 11.14 5.23 20.08
CA VAL A 18 9.89 5.33 19.29
C VAL A 18 9.59 6.80 19.09
N SER A 19 9.72 7.29 17.86
CA SER A 19 9.22 8.61 17.50
C SER A 19 7.76 8.54 17.04
N THR A 20 7.06 9.59 17.30
CA THR A 20 5.61 9.79 17.24
C THR A 20 4.96 9.31 15.95
N VAL A 21 3.79 8.67 16.10
CA VAL A 21 2.82 8.38 15.03
C VAL A 21 2.45 9.69 14.33
N ASP A 22 2.45 9.69 12.99
CA ASP A 22 1.90 10.80 12.22
C ASP A 22 0.38 10.86 12.43
N GLU A 23 -0.09 11.75 13.29
CA GLU A 23 -1.52 11.92 13.65
C GLU A 23 -2.36 12.57 12.53
N SER A 24 -1.80 12.80 11.35
CA SER A 24 -2.47 13.58 10.29
C SER A 24 -3.76 12.94 9.74
N VAL A 25 -3.98 11.63 9.95
CA VAL A 25 -5.23 10.94 9.58
C VAL A 25 -5.55 9.86 10.62
N PRO A 26 -6.32 10.20 11.68
CA PRO A 26 -6.77 9.20 12.64
C PRO A 26 -7.61 8.11 11.96
N GLY A 27 -7.26 6.84 12.17
CA GLY A 27 -7.97 5.68 11.62
C GLY A 27 -7.36 5.06 10.38
N ASP A 28 -6.53 5.81 9.63
CA ASP A 28 -5.81 5.28 8.46
C ASP A 28 -4.33 4.95 8.76
N ALA A 29 -3.87 5.18 9.98
CA ALA A 29 -2.52 4.84 10.40
C ALA A 29 -2.33 3.32 10.45
N SER A 30 -1.27 2.82 9.84
CA SER A 30 -0.92 1.39 9.80
C SER A 30 0.52 1.10 10.19
N GLY A 31 1.28 2.11 10.60
CA GLY A 31 2.68 1.96 10.96
C GLY A 31 3.26 3.14 11.72
N ALA A 32 4.53 3.03 12.07
CA ALA A 32 5.31 4.03 12.78
C ALA A 32 6.66 4.25 12.10
N GLU A 33 7.18 5.48 12.20
CA GLU A 33 8.53 5.82 11.76
C GLU A 33 9.53 5.56 12.90
N VAL A 34 10.68 5.01 12.53
CA VAL A 34 11.80 4.78 13.43
C VAL A 34 13.04 5.48 12.86
N VAL A 35 13.57 6.46 13.56
CA VAL A 35 14.81 7.14 13.17
C VAL A 35 15.99 6.32 13.69
N SER A 36 16.79 5.78 12.75
CA SER A 36 17.97 4.97 13.07
C SER A 36 18.96 5.09 11.92
N THR A 37 20.20 5.33 12.21
CA THR A 37 21.25 5.46 11.18
C THR A 37 22.10 4.20 11.15
N THR A 38 22.13 3.54 10.00
CA THR A 38 22.99 2.39 9.71
C THR A 38 23.78 2.65 8.44
N ARG A 39 25.09 2.49 8.50
CA ARG A 39 25.98 2.60 7.34
C ARG A 39 26.43 1.22 6.91
N LEU A 40 26.24 0.90 5.65
CA LEU A 40 26.82 -0.28 5.02
C LEU A 40 27.90 0.16 4.04
N GLY A 41 28.99 -0.59 4.03
CA GLY A 41 30.08 -0.45 3.07
C GLY A 41 30.40 -1.80 2.46
N TYR A 42 31.51 -1.86 1.76
CA TYR A 42 31.97 -3.07 1.10
C TYR A 42 32.63 -4.07 2.07
N ARG A 43 33.12 -3.59 3.21
CA ARG A 43 33.65 -4.44 4.30
C ARG A 43 32.55 -4.95 5.23
N THR A 44 31.46 -4.21 5.35
CA THR A 44 30.28 -4.57 6.14
C THR A 44 29.04 -4.47 5.24
N PRO A 45 28.85 -5.43 4.32
CA PRO A 45 27.89 -5.27 3.23
C PRO A 45 26.43 -5.61 3.60
N ARG A 46 26.17 -6.10 4.81
CA ARG A 46 24.85 -6.61 5.17
C ARG A 46 24.42 -6.13 6.55
N THR A 47 23.12 -5.83 6.66
CA THR A 47 22.44 -5.61 7.94
C THR A 47 21.05 -6.24 7.92
N THR A 48 20.57 -6.61 9.10
CA THR A 48 19.21 -7.08 9.31
C THR A 48 18.47 -6.09 10.17
N ILE A 49 17.31 -5.65 9.72
CA ILE A 49 16.42 -4.72 10.43
C ILE A 49 15.21 -5.51 10.88
N HIS A 50 15.04 -5.66 12.19
CA HIS A 50 14.00 -6.50 12.77
C HIS A 50 13.17 -5.68 13.77
N HIS A 51 11.85 -5.67 13.56
CA HIS A 51 10.84 -5.07 14.44
C HIS A 51 9.80 -6.14 14.79
N PRO A 52 9.90 -6.79 15.96
CA PRO A 52 9.09 -7.96 16.28
C PRO A 52 7.59 -7.75 16.06
N GLY A 53 6.99 -8.63 15.27
CA GLY A 53 5.55 -8.63 14.98
C GLY A 53 5.07 -7.54 14.02
N ALA A 54 5.97 -6.71 13.47
CA ALA A 54 5.60 -5.69 12.49
C ALA A 54 5.02 -6.32 11.21
N ALA A 55 4.01 -5.67 10.62
CA ALA A 55 3.38 -6.16 9.40
C ALA A 55 4.26 -5.98 8.15
N TYR A 56 5.11 -4.96 8.15
CA TYR A 56 6.09 -4.67 7.10
C TYR A 56 7.27 -3.88 7.65
N VAL A 57 8.36 -3.85 6.90
CA VAL A 57 9.52 -2.98 7.12
C VAL A 57 9.82 -2.23 5.83
N LYS A 58 9.92 -0.90 5.90
CA LYS A 58 10.24 -0.02 4.77
C LYS A 58 11.48 0.79 5.09
N VAL A 59 12.50 0.70 4.23
CA VAL A 59 13.83 1.27 4.46
C VAL A 59 14.02 2.54 3.64
N HIS A 60 14.51 3.62 4.26
CA HIS A 60 14.92 4.84 3.57
C HIS A 60 16.44 4.90 3.44
N PHE A 61 16.91 5.14 2.22
CA PHE A 61 18.31 5.41 1.91
C PHE A 61 18.56 6.92 1.82
N ASN A 62 19.26 7.48 2.79
CA ASN A 62 19.73 8.86 2.70
C ASN A 62 20.81 9.02 1.62
N THR A 63 21.66 8.01 1.51
CA THR A 63 22.74 7.96 0.52
C THR A 63 22.87 6.56 -0.03
N LEU A 64 22.92 6.47 -1.35
CA LEU A 64 23.24 5.26 -2.08
C LEU A 64 24.29 5.61 -3.14
N ARG A 65 25.54 5.18 -2.93
CA ARG A 65 26.65 5.38 -3.83
C ARG A 65 27.41 4.07 -3.99
N LEU A 66 27.14 3.38 -5.08
CA LEU A 66 27.74 2.07 -5.38
C LEU A 66 28.73 2.18 -6.53
N ALA A 67 29.75 1.32 -6.53
CA ALA A 67 30.64 1.18 -7.66
C ALA A 67 29.86 0.61 -8.87
N ALA A 68 30.35 0.92 -10.06
CA ALA A 68 29.69 0.52 -11.30
C ALA A 68 29.43 -0.99 -11.37
N GLY A 69 28.21 -1.38 -11.72
CA GLY A 69 27.76 -2.77 -11.82
C GLY A 69 27.35 -3.42 -10.50
N ASP A 70 27.57 -2.77 -9.36
CA ASP A 70 27.10 -3.25 -8.05
C ASP A 70 25.66 -2.83 -7.79
N HIS A 71 25.02 -3.47 -6.82
CA HIS A 71 23.65 -3.14 -6.43
C HIS A 71 23.41 -3.41 -4.94
N VAL A 72 22.35 -2.83 -4.41
CA VAL A 72 21.83 -3.13 -3.07
C VAL A 72 20.47 -3.81 -3.20
N THR A 73 20.20 -4.78 -2.33
CA THR A 73 18.89 -5.39 -2.22
C THR A 73 18.30 -5.10 -0.84
N VAL A 74 16.98 -4.92 -0.82
CA VAL A 74 16.15 -4.95 0.39
C VAL A 74 15.21 -6.14 0.22
N ALA A 75 15.32 -7.13 1.11
CA ALA A 75 14.64 -8.41 0.95
C ALA A 75 14.06 -8.92 2.27
N ASP A 76 13.06 -9.80 2.19
CA ASP A 76 12.68 -10.63 3.33
C ASP A 76 13.75 -11.70 3.61
N PRO A 77 13.82 -12.26 4.84
CA PRO A 77 14.86 -13.22 5.18
C PRO A 77 14.90 -14.48 4.30
N ALA A 78 13.75 -14.90 3.76
CA ALA A 78 13.64 -16.06 2.88
C ALA A 78 13.91 -15.76 1.40
N GLY A 79 14.07 -14.48 1.04
CA GLY A 79 14.29 -14.06 -0.34
C GLY A 79 13.08 -14.22 -1.28
N ARG A 80 11.87 -14.30 -0.72
CA ARG A 80 10.63 -14.39 -1.50
C ARG A 80 10.23 -13.04 -2.09
N GLU A 81 10.57 -11.96 -1.38
CA GLU A 81 10.42 -10.58 -1.82
C GLU A 81 11.79 -9.92 -1.84
N VAL A 82 12.19 -9.40 -2.99
CA VAL A 82 13.50 -8.75 -3.20
C VAL A 82 13.31 -7.49 -4.04
N HIS A 83 13.74 -6.35 -3.52
CA HIS A 83 13.79 -5.09 -4.25
C HIS A 83 15.24 -4.70 -4.48
N THR A 84 15.59 -4.39 -5.74
CA THR A 84 16.98 -4.13 -6.17
C THR A 84 17.15 -2.69 -6.62
N TYR A 85 18.23 -2.05 -6.14
CA TYR A 85 18.59 -0.68 -6.49
C TYR A 85 20.06 -0.60 -6.91
N ARG A 86 20.32 -0.04 -8.09
CA ARG A 86 21.69 0.07 -8.66
C ARG A 86 22.29 1.45 -8.47
N ALA A 87 21.43 2.45 -8.31
CA ALA A 87 21.84 3.82 -8.05
C ALA A 87 20.72 4.55 -7.31
N ASP A 88 21.00 5.77 -6.85
CA ASP A 88 19.97 6.64 -6.31
C ASP A 88 19.02 7.07 -7.44
N PRO A 89 17.74 6.61 -7.44
CA PRO A 89 16.80 6.91 -8.52
C PRO A 89 16.37 8.39 -8.55
N THR A 90 16.70 9.16 -7.52
CA THR A 90 16.48 10.62 -7.50
C THR A 90 17.57 11.40 -8.23
N ALA A 91 18.71 10.77 -8.50
CA ALA A 91 19.73 11.34 -9.37
C ALA A 91 19.27 11.28 -10.83
N ALA A 92 19.54 12.34 -11.60
CA ALA A 92 18.92 12.66 -12.90
C ALA A 92 19.04 11.60 -14.02
N ARG A 93 19.53 10.39 -13.79
CA ARG A 93 19.74 9.35 -14.80
C ARG A 93 19.64 7.90 -14.29
N ALA A 94 19.26 7.69 -13.04
CA ALA A 94 19.34 6.36 -12.47
C ALA A 94 17.96 5.76 -12.29
N ALA A 95 17.38 5.26 -13.36
CA ALA A 95 16.27 4.33 -13.23
C ALA A 95 16.81 2.99 -12.74
N GLY A 96 16.59 2.66 -11.48
CA GLY A 96 16.68 1.27 -11.01
C GLY A 96 15.56 0.45 -11.64
N ASP A 97 15.71 -0.87 -11.68
CA ASP A 97 14.67 -1.79 -12.17
C ASP A 97 13.51 -1.95 -11.16
N SER A 98 13.68 -1.44 -9.96
CA SER A 98 12.70 -1.53 -8.87
C SER A 98 11.99 -0.21 -8.65
N SER A 99 10.70 -0.27 -8.24
CA SER A 99 9.93 0.88 -7.80
C SER A 99 10.48 1.44 -6.49
N TYR A 100 10.26 2.71 -6.27
CA TYR A 100 10.69 3.42 -5.06
C TYR A 100 9.74 4.55 -4.75
N THR A 101 9.86 5.13 -3.54
CA THR A 101 9.10 6.31 -3.12
C THR A 101 10.03 7.41 -2.59
N ILE A 102 9.55 8.66 -2.63
CA ILE A 102 10.32 9.86 -2.22
C ILE A 102 9.61 10.54 -1.04
N HIS A 103 10.31 10.69 0.08
CA HIS A 103 9.75 11.18 1.34
C HIS A 103 10.34 12.52 1.75
N ARG A 104 10.19 13.58 0.99
CA ARG A 104 10.60 14.98 1.31
C ARG A 104 11.99 15.14 1.97
N THR A 105 12.79 14.11 2.02
CA THR A 105 14.14 14.09 2.56
C THR A 105 15.12 13.69 1.48
N ARG A 106 16.39 13.98 1.68
CA ARG A 106 17.43 13.55 0.77
C ARG A 106 17.40 12.01 0.62
N GLY A 107 17.47 11.54 -0.60
CA GLY A 107 17.45 10.11 -0.92
C GLY A 107 16.05 9.60 -1.26
N PHE A 108 15.82 8.33 -1.05
CA PHE A 108 14.58 7.65 -1.43
C PHE A 108 14.28 6.48 -0.49
N ALA A 109 13.03 6.04 -0.49
CA ALA A 109 12.63 4.84 0.21
C ALA A 109 12.50 3.66 -0.75
N ALA A 110 13.09 2.53 -0.39
CA ALA A 110 12.81 1.26 -1.04
C ALA A 110 11.34 0.88 -0.86
N MET A 111 10.80 0.03 -1.73
CA MET A 111 9.52 -0.61 -1.48
C MET A 111 9.57 -1.36 -0.15
N SER A 112 8.45 -1.37 0.57
CA SER A 112 8.34 -2.11 1.82
C SER A 112 8.56 -3.61 1.58
N VAL A 113 9.01 -4.30 2.60
CA VAL A 113 9.12 -5.76 2.65
C VAL A 113 8.09 -6.27 3.63
N GLU A 114 7.33 -7.29 3.24
CA GLU A 114 6.33 -7.88 4.12
C GLU A 114 6.96 -8.62 5.29
N GLY A 115 6.29 -8.56 6.46
CA GLY A 115 6.77 -9.15 7.70
C GLY A 115 7.66 -8.20 8.51
N ASP A 116 8.19 -8.74 9.59
CA ASP A 116 8.86 -7.97 10.63
C ASP A 116 10.36 -7.78 10.41
N THR A 117 10.91 -8.28 9.32
CA THR A 117 12.35 -8.31 9.08
C THR A 117 12.69 -7.94 7.64
N ALA A 118 13.56 -6.95 7.47
CA ALA A 118 14.19 -6.63 6.20
C ALA A 118 15.69 -6.87 6.26
N VAL A 119 16.24 -7.46 5.22
CA VAL A 119 17.68 -7.69 5.04
C VAL A 119 18.18 -6.77 3.95
N VAL A 120 19.11 -5.88 4.28
CA VAL A 120 19.77 -4.97 3.33
C VAL A 120 21.15 -5.51 3.02
N THR A 121 21.46 -5.71 1.74
CA THR A 121 22.74 -6.28 1.30
C THR A 121 23.33 -5.54 0.12
N VAL A 122 24.58 -5.13 0.22
CA VAL A 122 25.38 -4.63 -0.90
C VAL A 122 26.01 -5.80 -1.63
N HIS A 123 25.74 -5.93 -2.93
CA HIS A 123 26.25 -7.00 -3.78
C HIS A 123 27.34 -6.49 -4.70
N ARG A 124 28.48 -7.15 -4.67
CA ARG A 124 29.62 -6.86 -5.53
C ARG A 124 29.57 -7.74 -6.78
N VAL A 125 29.30 -7.11 -7.91
CA VAL A 125 29.31 -7.77 -9.23
C VAL A 125 30.33 -7.12 -10.14
N GLY A 126 30.14 -5.83 -10.46
CA GLY A 126 31.06 -5.07 -11.31
C GLY A 126 32.40 -4.76 -10.63
N SER A 127 32.38 -4.55 -9.33
CA SER A 127 33.58 -4.23 -8.53
C SER A 127 34.20 -5.45 -7.81
N ALA A 128 33.83 -6.67 -8.15
CA ALA A 128 34.23 -7.87 -7.43
C ALA A 128 35.75 -8.05 -7.31
N ARG A 129 36.53 -7.52 -8.26
CA ARG A 129 37.99 -7.59 -8.27
C ARG A 129 38.68 -6.46 -7.52
N GLN A 130 37.93 -5.45 -7.04
CA GLN A 130 38.47 -4.33 -6.27
C GLN A 130 38.52 -4.65 -4.78
N SER A 131 39.46 -4.03 -4.05
CA SER A 131 39.52 -4.17 -2.60
C SER A 131 38.31 -3.49 -1.94
N ALA A 132 37.62 -4.21 -1.07
CA ALA A 132 36.53 -3.65 -0.27
C ALA A 132 36.97 -2.43 0.55
N ALA A 133 38.18 -2.50 1.15
CA ALA A 133 38.76 -1.37 1.88
C ALA A 133 39.03 -0.16 1.00
N ALA A 134 39.44 -0.35 -0.27
CA ALA A 134 39.64 0.74 -1.21
C ALA A 134 38.32 1.40 -1.60
N LEU A 135 37.27 0.62 -1.85
CA LEU A 135 35.93 1.12 -2.17
C LEU A 135 35.36 1.93 -1.00
N ASP A 136 35.48 1.45 0.23
CA ASP A 136 35.05 2.16 1.43
C ASP A 136 35.80 3.48 1.60
N ARG A 137 37.13 3.51 1.37
CA ARG A 137 37.93 4.76 1.40
C ARG A 137 37.51 5.77 0.34
N GLN A 138 37.02 5.31 -0.80
CA GLN A 138 36.48 6.15 -1.87
C GLN A 138 35.06 6.66 -1.57
N GLY A 139 34.47 6.28 -0.43
CA GLY A 139 33.17 6.72 0.02
C GLY A 139 32.00 6.01 -0.67
N PHE A 140 32.23 4.82 -1.26
CA PHE A 140 31.14 3.96 -1.73
C PHE A 140 30.43 3.28 -0.54
N GLY A 141 29.14 3.03 -0.69
CA GLY A 141 28.29 2.41 0.31
C GLY A 141 26.88 3.00 0.32
N VAL A 142 26.13 2.64 1.35
CA VAL A 142 24.76 3.12 1.57
C VAL A 142 24.58 3.58 3.01
N VAL A 143 23.68 4.55 3.20
CA VAL A 143 23.27 5.02 4.52
C VAL A 143 21.77 4.88 4.61
N VAL A 144 21.31 4.04 5.54
CA VAL A 144 19.92 3.97 5.99
C VAL A 144 19.78 4.96 7.14
N ASP A 145 18.89 5.94 7.06
CA ASP A 145 18.70 6.98 8.08
C ASP A 145 17.36 6.87 8.80
N ARG A 146 16.41 6.11 8.27
CA ARG A 146 15.12 5.83 8.89
C ARG A 146 14.50 4.57 8.33
N VAL A 147 13.55 4.06 9.09
CA VAL A 147 12.75 2.88 8.75
C VAL A 147 11.31 3.17 9.15
N TRP A 148 10.37 2.76 8.33
CA TRP A 148 8.97 2.66 8.73
C TRP A 148 8.65 1.19 8.97
N ARG A 149 7.94 0.92 10.04
CA ARG A 149 7.45 -0.41 10.36
C ARG A 149 5.92 -0.43 10.41
N GLY A 150 5.32 -1.49 9.94
CA GLY A 150 3.90 -1.72 10.11
C GLY A 150 3.53 -1.95 11.57
N PHE A 151 2.29 -1.63 11.92
CA PHE A 151 1.76 -1.97 13.23
C PHE A 151 1.76 -3.48 13.44
N THR A 152 2.02 -3.89 14.67
CA THR A 152 1.75 -5.25 15.13
C THR A 152 0.25 -5.51 15.13
N GLU A 153 -0.16 -6.77 15.26
CA GLU A 153 -1.58 -7.11 15.37
C GLU A 153 -2.24 -6.41 16.57
N ALA A 154 -1.56 -6.32 17.71
CA ALA A 154 -2.04 -5.63 18.90
C ALA A 154 -2.19 -4.11 18.68
N GLU A 155 -1.20 -3.45 18.07
CA GLU A 155 -1.27 -2.03 17.71
C GLU A 155 -2.39 -1.77 16.71
N ARG A 156 -2.55 -2.63 15.72
CA ARG A 156 -3.64 -2.54 14.74
C ARG A 156 -5.01 -2.67 15.39
N ALA A 157 -5.18 -3.59 16.33
CA ALA A 157 -6.42 -3.74 17.08
C ALA A 157 -6.76 -2.49 17.91
N GLN A 158 -5.76 -1.81 18.46
CA GLN A 158 -5.95 -0.54 19.19
C GLN A 158 -6.27 0.63 18.24
N ALA A 159 -5.65 0.67 17.05
CA ALA A 159 -5.87 1.72 16.07
C ALA A 159 -7.16 1.53 15.26
N ALA A 160 -7.75 0.33 15.26
CA ALA A 160 -8.93 0.02 14.46
C ALA A 160 -10.10 0.93 14.82
N SER A 161 -10.64 1.62 13.82
CA SER A 161 -11.86 2.41 13.96
C SER A 161 -13.06 1.48 13.88
N ILE A 162 -13.77 1.35 15.00
CA ILE A 162 -15.03 0.59 15.08
C ILE A 162 -16.23 1.40 14.61
N ALA A 163 -16.06 2.70 14.36
CA ALA A 163 -17.17 3.61 14.08
C ALA A 163 -17.90 3.32 12.77
N ALA A 164 -17.26 2.60 11.85
CA ALA A 164 -17.79 2.27 10.53
C ALA A 164 -18.14 0.80 10.35
N VAL A 165 -17.91 -0.03 11.39
CA VAL A 165 -18.39 -1.41 11.47
C VAL A 165 -19.67 -1.39 12.28
N CYS A 166 -20.81 -1.64 11.62
CA CYS A 166 -22.13 -1.49 12.19
C CYS A 166 -22.68 -2.84 12.63
N GLY A 167 -22.51 -3.16 13.90
CA GLY A 167 -22.81 -4.47 14.44
C GLY A 167 -21.61 -5.41 14.37
N ARG A 168 -21.81 -6.61 13.85
CA ARG A 168 -20.73 -7.57 13.62
C ARG A 168 -20.02 -7.27 12.29
N ASP A 169 -18.69 -7.28 12.29
CA ASP A 169 -17.92 -7.15 11.05
C ASP A 169 -18.22 -8.31 10.10
N ALA A 170 -18.94 -8.00 9.02
CA ALA A 170 -19.35 -8.97 8.03
C ALA A 170 -18.31 -9.14 6.89
N ARG A 171 -17.26 -8.30 6.86
CA ARG A 171 -16.21 -8.39 5.84
C ARG A 171 -15.39 -9.67 6.01
N ARG A 172 -15.01 -10.25 4.88
CA ARG A 172 -14.14 -11.43 4.83
C ARG A 172 -13.03 -11.22 3.82
N ASP A 173 -11.94 -11.99 3.98
CA ASP A 173 -10.88 -12.05 2.99
C ASP A 173 -11.48 -12.27 1.60
N VAL A 174 -10.98 -11.52 0.60
CA VAL A 174 -11.54 -11.56 -0.75
C VAL A 174 -11.55 -12.98 -1.34
N VAL A 175 -10.56 -13.80 -0.98
CA VAL A 175 -10.46 -15.20 -1.43
C VAL A 175 -11.64 -16.08 -0.97
N CYS A 176 -12.31 -15.71 0.15
CA CYS A 176 -13.51 -16.41 0.63
C CYS A 176 -14.65 -16.41 -0.39
N TYR A 177 -14.63 -15.49 -1.33
CA TYR A 177 -15.69 -15.28 -2.31
C TYR A 177 -15.33 -15.74 -3.72
N LYS A 178 -14.13 -16.32 -3.90
CA LYS A 178 -13.63 -16.74 -5.22
C LYS A 178 -14.59 -17.66 -5.97
N ASP A 179 -15.20 -18.59 -5.26
CA ASP A 179 -16.11 -19.58 -5.88
C ASP A 179 -17.56 -19.08 -5.94
N LYS A 180 -18.04 -18.42 -4.88
CA LYS A 180 -19.44 -17.97 -4.80
C LYS A 180 -19.69 -16.66 -5.56
N HIS A 181 -18.71 -15.78 -5.59
CA HIS A 181 -18.76 -14.46 -6.23
C HIS A 181 -17.54 -14.23 -7.12
N PRO A 182 -17.36 -15.03 -8.20
CA PRO A 182 -16.13 -14.99 -9.00
C PRO A 182 -15.93 -13.65 -9.73
N THR A 183 -16.99 -12.97 -10.11
CA THR A 183 -16.89 -11.65 -10.76
C THR A 183 -16.45 -10.59 -9.78
N GLU A 184 -17.05 -10.54 -8.60
CA GLU A 184 -16.70 -9.60 -7.55
C GLU A 184 -15.25 -9.84 -7.05
N TYR A 185 -14.87 -11.10 -6.93
CA TYR A 185 -13.48 -11.47 -6.64
C TYR A 185 -12.52 -10.95 -7.72
N ALA A 186 -12.83 -11.18 -9.00
CA ALA A 186 -12.00 -10.73 -10.11
C ALA A 186 -11.90 -9.20 -10.18
N LYS A 187 -12.98 -8.47 -9.94
CA LYS A 187 -12.97 -7.00 -9.85
C LYS A 187 -12.10 -6.51 -8.70
N GLY A 188 -12.11 -7.21 -7.58
CA GLY A 188 -11.25 -6.92 -6.43
C GLY A 188 -9.76 -6.99 -6.75
N MET A 189 -9.33 -7.73 -7.77
CA MET A 189 -7.91 -7.83 -8.13
C MET A 189 -7.33 -6.49 -8.64
N ALA A 190 -8.14 -5.63 -9.22
CA ALA A 190 -7.73 -4.29 -9.66
C ALA A 190 -7.54 -3.29 -8.50
N VAL A 191 -7.79 -3.71 -7.26
CA VAL A 191 -7.74 -2.88 -6.05
C VAL A 191 -6.46 -3.18 -5.28
N ALA A 192 -5.76 -2.12 -4.88
CA ALA A 192 -4.48 -2.16 -4.20
C ALA A 192 -4.55 -1.49 -2.82
N LYS A 193 -3.71 -1.94 -1.91
CA LYS A 193 -3.40 -1.17 -0.70
C LYS A 193 -2.49 -0.01 -1.07
N ALA A 194 -2.83 1.19 -0.64
CA ALA A 194 -1.98 2.36 -0.74
C ALA A 194 -1.27 2.58 0.60
N LEU A 195 0.04 2.38 0.62
CA LEU A 195 0.87 2.72 1.78
C LEU A 195 1.42 4.13 1.57
N MET A 196 0.91 5.09 2.36
CA MET A 196 1.21 6.51 2.22
C MET A 196 2.25 6.94 3.22
N LYS A 197 3.27 7.65 2.76
CA LYS A 197 4.32 8.22 3.62
C LYS A 197 4.96 7.21 4.59
N GLY A 198 4.93 5.93 4.24
CA GLY A 198 5.48 4.84 5.04
C GLY A 198 4.62 4.38 6.22
N THR A 199 3.59 5.12 6.62
CA THR A 199 2.80 4.83 7.83
C THR A 199 1.28 4.82 7.62
N GLY A 200 0.75 5.54 6.65
CA GLY A 200 -0.69 5.61 6.38
C GLY A 200 -1.16 4.47 5.48
N SER A 201 -2.40 4.06 5.64
CA SER A 201 -3.04 3.06 4.77
C SER A 201 -4.34 3.59 4.20
N CYS A 202 -4.44 3.53 2.89
CA CYS A 202 -5.67 3.74 2.13
C CYS A 202 -5.86 2.60 1.13
N THR A 203 -6.91 2.69 0.37
CA THR A 203 -7.21 1.83 -0.77
C THR A 203 -7.12 2.66 -2.05
N ALA A 204 -6.56 2.09 -3.10
CA ALA A 204 -6.52 2.67 -4.44
C ALA A 204 -6.85 1.59 -5.47
N TRP A 205 -7.23 1.98 -6.67
CA TRP A 205 -7.61 1.01 -7.70
C TRP A 205 -7.36 1.55 -9.10
N ARG A 206 -7.10 0.62 -10.02
CA ARG A 206 -6.94 0.94 -11.43
C ARG A 206 -8.27 1.37 -12.05
N VAL A 207 -8.26 2.51 -12.77
CA VAL A 207 -9.43 3.04 -13.45
C VAL A 207 -9.15 3.20 -14.94
N GLY A 208 -10.04 2.61 -15.77
CA GLY A 208 -9.94 2.68 -17.23
C GLY A 208 -8.76 1.89 -17.81
N ASN A 209 -8.51 2.08 -19.10
CA ASN A 209 -7.58 1.23 -19.86
C ASN A 209 -6.11 1.69 -19.79
N THR A 210 -5.84 2.89 -19.29
CA THR A 210 -4.50 3.48 -19.27
C THR A 210 -3.90 3.52 -17.85
N ASN A 211 -2.68 4.04 -17.72
CA ASN A 211 -2.00 4.16 -16.42
C ASN A 211 -2.67 5.21 -15.55
N ARG A 212 -3.74 4.81 -14.89
CA ARG A 212 -4.53 5.64 -13.97
C ARG A 212 -4.93 4.83 -12.76
N MET A 213 -4.76 5.42 -11.57
CA MET A 213 -5.31 4.91 -10.32
C MET A 213 -6.07 6.01 -9.60
N MET A 214 -7.12 5.63 -8.90
CA MET A 214 -7.95 6.53 -8.11
C MET A 214 -7.86 6.18 -6.62
N THR A 215 -7.81 7.21 -5.79
CA THR A 215 -7.93 7.14 -4.33
C THR A 215 -8.54 8.45 -3.81
N ASN A 216 -8.58 8.65 -2.50
CA ASN A 216 -9.09 9.90 -1.92
C ASN A 216 -8.05 11.04 -1.94
N ASN A 217 -8.55 12.28 -1.95
CA ASN A 217 -7.74 13.48 -1.73
C ASN A 217 -7.07 13.47 -0.35
N HIS A 218 -7.78 13.07 0.70
CA HIS A 218 -7.19 13.01 2.05
C HIS A 218 -6.10 11.93 2.18
N CYS A 219 -6.05 10.95 1.27
CA CYS A 219 -4.97 9.97 1.20
C CYS A 219 -3.72 10.56 0.54
N THR A 220 -3.88 11.27 -0.58
CA THR A 220 -2.79 12.00 -1.24
C THR A 220 -3.35 13.19 -2.02
N SER A 221 -2.84 14.38 -1.76
CA SER A 221 -3.35 15.63 -2.32
C SER A 221 -2.29 16.52 -2.96
N THR A 222 -1.03 16.10 -2.94
CA THR A 222 0.10 16.86 -3.50
C THR A 222 1.02 15.95 -4.31
N ALA A 223 1.85 16.54 -5.17
CA ALA A 223 2.88 15.78 -5.89
C ALA A 223 3.84 15.06 -4.92
N ALA A 224 4.18 15.71 -3.81
CA ALA A 224 5.08 15.12 -2.81
C ALA A 224 4.45 13.92 -2.08
N THR A 225 3.20 14.02 -1.63
CA THR A 225 2.52 12.90 -0.96
C THR A 225 2.23 11.76 -1.94
N THR A 226 1.97 12.06 -3.21
CA THR A 226 1.81 11.05 -4.26
C THR A 226 3.10 10.24 -4.43
N ARG A 227 4.25 10.90 -4.57
CA ARG A 227 5.54 10.20 -4.70
C ARG A 227 6.00 9.45 -3.46
N ALA A 228 5.42 9.76 -2.30
CA ALA A 228 5.63 9.04 -1.05
C ALA A 228 4.67 7.85 -0.85
N THR A 229 3.90 7.49 -1.86
CA THR A 229 2.89 6.42 -1.82
C THR A 229 3.33 5.22 -2.65
N GLU A 230 3.30 4.02 -2.08
CA GLU A 230 3.39 2.77 -2.82
C GLU A 230 2.04 2.08 -2.91
N MET A 231 1.79 1.43 -4.05
CA MET A 231 0.58 0.68 -4.33
C MET A 231 0.90 -0.82 -4.31
N GLN A 232 0.15 -1.58 -3.53
CA GLN A 232 0.38 -2.99 -3.30
C GLN A 232 -0.80 -3.80 -3.85
N PHE A 233 -0.58 -4.45 -5.00
CA PHE A 233 -1.55 -5.33 -5.66
C PHE A 233 -1.39 -6.76 -5.16
N ALA A 234 -2.48 -7.50 -5.12
CA ALA A 234 -2.53 -8.88 -4.62
C ALA A 234 -2.03 -9.03 -3.17
N TYR A 235 -2.22 -8.00 -2.36
CA TYR A 235 -2.08 -8.13 -0.92
C TYR A 235 -3.33 -8.80 -0.36
N ASP A 236 -3.42 -10.10 -0.54
CA ASP A 236 -4.58 -10.94 -0.28
C ASP A 236 -4.16 -12.16 0.51
N CYS A 237 -5.01 -12.62 1.44
CA CYS A 237 -4.79 -13.91 2.08
C CYS A 237 -4.86 -15.06 1.07
N ALA A 238 -3.99 -16.03 1.20
CA ALA A 238 -3.96 -17.20 0.34
C ALA A 238 -5.17 -18.12 0.59
N THR A 239 -5.64 -18.19 1.83
CA THR A 239 -6.79 -18.97 2.24
C THR A 239 -7.76 -18.13 3.07
N CYS A 240 -9.05 -18.45 2.99
CA CYS A 240 -10.12 -17.78 3.74
C CYS A 240 -9.89 -17.89 5.25
N GLY A 241 -9.74 -16.76 5.94
CA GLY A 241 -9.45 -16.70 7.37
C GLY A 241 -8.03 -17.12 7.77
N GLY A 242 -7.14 -17.34 6.79
CA GLY A 242 -5.81 -17.88 7.03
C GLY A 242 -4.80 -16.92 7.61
N ASN A 243 -5.05 -15.61 7.56
CA ASN A 243 -4.07 -14.57 7.93
C ASN A 243 -2.68 -14.82 7.30
N ASN A 244 -2.67 -15.23 6.05
CA ASN A 244 -1.50 -15.71 5.32
C ASN A 244 -1.37 -15.03 3.94
N PRO A 245 -1.15 -13.72 3.91
CA PRO A 245 -1.03 -13.00 2.64
C PRO A 245 0.18 -13.51 1.84
N GLY A 246 0.01 -13.57 0.52
CA GLY A 246 1.11 -13.73 -0.41
C GLY A 246 1.96 -12.48 -0.50
N VAL A 247 3.05 -12.56 -1.27
CA VAL A 247 3.90 -11.39 -1.59
C VAL A 247 3.17 -10.52 -2.61
N PRO A 248 2.83 -9.27 -2.27
CA PRO A 248 2.16 -8.37 -3.20
C PRO A 248 3.10 -7.89 -4.30
N THR A 249 2.51 -7.49 -5.44
CA THR A 249 3.21 -6.73 -6.47
C THR A 249 3.15 -5.25 -6.11
N LYS A 250 4.30 -4.60 -5.98
CA LYS A 250 4.43 -3.22 -5.52
C LYS A 250 4.93 -2.29 -6.60
N VAL A 251 4.27 -1.15 -6.75
CA VAL A 251 4.65 -0.06 -7.64
C VAL A 251 4.56 1.27 -6.91
N GLY A 252 5.33 2.26 -7.32
CA GLY A 252 5.29 3.61 -6.75
C GLY A 252 4.29 4.50 -7.50
N ALA A 253 3.56 5.33 -6.77
CA ALA A 253 2.81 6.41 -7.40
C ALA A 253 3.78 7.51 -7.86
N VAL A 254 3.52 8.09 -9.04
CA VAL A 254 4.46 9.00 -9.70
C VAL A 254 3.89 10.40 -9.85
N GLU A 255 2.78 10.54 -10.57
CA GLU A 255 2.22 11.83 -10.93
C GLU A 255 0.81 12.00 -10.39
N LEU A 256 0.53 13.16 -9.80
CA LEU A 256 -0.81 13.57 -9.44
C LEU A 256 -1.42 14.32 -10.63
N LEU A 257 -2.35 13.68 -11.32
CA LEU A 257 -2.97 14.23 -12.53
C LEU A 257 -4.09 15.21 -12.21
N LYS A 258 -4.92 14.87 -11.23
CA LYS A 258 -6.06 15.66 -10.79
C LYS A 258 -6.41 15.31 -9.35
N THR A 259 -6.87 16.31 -8.61
CA THR A 259 -7.36 16.13 -7.24
C THR A 259 -8.44 17.17 -6.94
N ASN A 260 -9.40 16.80 -6.08
CA ASN A 260 -10.45 17.70 -5.61
C ASN A 260 -10.78 17.38 -4.16
N LYS A 261 -10.59 18.36 -3.28
CA LYS A 261 -10.84 18.20 -1.83
C LYS A 261 -12.33 18.05 -1.52
N ALA A 262 -13.20 18.77 -2.21
CA ALA A 262 -14.64 18.74 -1.95
C ALA A 262 -15.28 17.39 -2.35
N LEU A 263 -14.81 16.80 -3.47
CA LEU A 263 -15.21 15.47 -3.93
C LEU A 263 -14.32 14.36 -3.39
N ASP A 264 -13.28 14.73 -2.68
CA ASP A 264 -12.33 13.84 -2.00
C ASP A 264 -11.77 12.73 -2.89
N TYR A 265 -11.28 13.10 -4.08
CA TYR A 265 -10.60 12.17 -4.97
C TYR A 265 -9.22 12.68 -5.40
N SER A 266 -8.36 11.74 -5.75
CA SER A 266 -7.10 11.97 -6.45
C SER A 266 -6.91 10.92 -7.55
N LEU A 267 -6.47 11.38 -8.71
CA LEU A 267 -6.14 10.56 -9.87
C LEU A 267 -4.63 10.61 -10.07
N VAL A 268 -3.99 9.46 -10.06
CA VAL A 268 -2.52 9.34 -10.11
C VAL A 268 -2.06 8.36 -11.18
N THR A 269 -0.78 8.44 -11.56
CA THR A 269 -0.09 7.41 -12.34
C THR A 269 0.82 6.60 -11.43
N VAL A 270 1.26 5.44 -11.92
CA VAL A 270 2.24 4.58 -11.23
C VAL A 270 3.42 4.28 -12.15
N ASP A 271 4.57 3.97 -11.56
CA ASP A 271 5.69 3.39 -12.30
C ASP A 271 5.44 1.89 -12.57
N LYS A 272 6.26 1.29 -13.43
CA LYS A 272 6.16 -0.15 -13.78
C LYS A 272 4.73 -0.61 -14.06
N PHE A 273 3.94 0.22 -14.73
CA PHE A 273 2.53 -0.03 -15.02
C PHE A 273 2.27 -1.38 -15.69
N GLU A 274 3.19 -1.84 -16.56
CA GLU A 274 3.09 -3.14 -17.21
C GLU A 274 3.03 -4.30 -16.22
N SER A 275 3.68 -4.18 -15.05
CA SER A 275 3.71 -5.23 -14.02
C SER A 275 2.36 -5.44 -13.31
N ILE A 276 1.44 -4.48 -13.41
CA ILE A 276 0.14 -4.53 -12.72
C ILE A 276 -1.06 -4.70 -13.68
N LYS A 277 -0.83 -4.69 -14.99
CA LYS A 277 -1.93 -4.80 -15.97
C LYS A 277 -2.72 -6.09 -15.85
N SER A 278 -2.07 -7.19 -15.49
CA SER A 278 -2.71 -8.50 -15.35
C SER A 278 -3.75 -8.57 -14.21
N PHE A 279 -3.70 -7.65 -13.26
CA PHE A 279 -4.71 -7.59 -12.19
C PHE A 279 -6.05 -7.01 -12.65
N GLY A 280 -6.14 -6.54 -13.88
CA GLY A 280 -7.36 -5.97 -14.44
C GLY A 280 -7.53 -4.48 -14.13
N THR A 281 -8.70 -3.96 -14.44
CA THR A 281 -9.07 -2.56 -14.25
C THR A 281 -10.55 -2.43 -13.97
N LEU A 282 -10.95 -1.29 -13.40
CA LEU A 282 -12.36 -0.97 -13.15
C LEU A 282 -12.80 0.16 -14.06
N TYR A 283 -14.08 0.15 -14.42
CA TYR A 283 -14.73 1.20 -15.21
C TYR A 283 -15.77 1.92 -14.37
N LEU A 284 -16.03 3.16 -14.71
CA LEU A 284 -16.96 4.04 -14.01
C LEU A 284 -18.34 4.00 -14.64
N ASP A 285 -19.36 4.02 -13.79
CA ASP A 285 -20.75 4.28 -14.16
C ASP A 285 -21.21 5.60 -13.51
N PRO A 286 -21.13 6.73 -14.25
CA PRO A 286 -21.31 8.06 -13.68
C PRO A 286 -22.80 8.44 -13.54
N ARG A 287 -23.57 7.59 -12.90
CA ARG A 287 -24.98 7.82 -12.60
C ARG A 287 -25.22 8.07 -11.11
N THR A 288 -26.40 8.53 -10.77
CA THR A 288 -26.86 8.59 -9.39
C THR A 288 -27.27 7.18 -8.93
N PRO A 289 -26.72 6.65 -7.83
CA PRO A 289 -27.17 5.37 -7.28
C PRO A 289 -28.62 5.42 -6.81
N SER A 290 -29.31 4.29 -6.87
CA SER A 290 -30.68 4.16 -6.37
C SER A 290 -30.71 3.61 -4.94
N ALA A 291 -31.61 4.12 -4.08
CA ALA A 291 -31.82 3.54 -2.77
C ALA A 291 -32.21 2.07 -2.87
N GLY A 292 -31.63 1.22 -2.02
CA GLY A 292 -31.85 -0.23 -2.06
C GLY A 292 -31.01 -0.97 -3.10
N GLU A 293 -30.28 -0.28 -3.95
CA GLU A 293 -29.39 -0.91 -4.94
C GLU A 293 -28.29 -1.72 -4.25
N ARG A 294 -28.06 -2.94 -4.72
CA ARG A 294 -27.03 -3.83 -4.19
C ARG A 294 -25.64 -3.43 -4.70
N ILE A 295 -24.69 -3.41 -3.77
CA ILE A 295 -23.30 -2.98 -4.00
C ILE A 295 -22.34 -3.90 -3.29
N TYR A 296 -21.05 -3.73 -3.57
CA TYR A 296 -19.97 -4.37 -2.84
C TYR A 296 -18.71 -3.48 -2.86
N ILE A 297 -17.85 -3.66 -1.84
CA ILE A 297 -16.68 -2.80 -1.63
C ILE A 297 -15.45 -3.66 -1.34
N PRO A 298 -14.53 -3.87 -2.30
CA PRO A 298 -13.22 -4.43 -2.02
C PRO A 298 -12.30 -3.34 -1.44
N GLY A 299 -11.51 -3.69 -0.43
CA GLY A 299 -10.60 -2.72 0.16
C GLY A 299 -9.70 -3.26 1.26
N HIS A 300 -8.85 -2.38 1.76
CA HIS A 300 -7.80 -2.67 2.73
C HIS A 300 -8.04 -2.02 4.09
N GLY A 301 -9.27 -2.11 4.57
CA GLY A 301 -9.61 -1.65 5.92
C GLY A 301 -8.67 -2.22 6.98
N ASP A 302 -8.31 -1.40 7.97
CA ASP A 302 -7.35 -1.70 9.03
C ASP A 302 -5.92 -2.00 8.52
N GLY A 303 -5.61 -1.63 7.28
CA GLY A 303 -4.34 -1.95 6.62
C GLY A 303 -4.12 -3.46 6.39
N LYS A 304 -5.17 -4.26 6.51
CA LYS A 304 -5.15 -5.71 6.35
C LYS A 304 -5.09 -6.15 4.90
N PRO A 305 -4.77 -7.43 4.64
CA PRO A 305 -5.00 -8.06 3.35
C PRO A 305 -6.42 -7.79 2.86
N LYS A 306 -6.60 -7.71 1.55
CA LYS A 306 -7.86 -7.30 0.94
C LYS A 306 -9.05 -8.11 1.45
N ARG A 307 -10.07 -7.38 1.90
CA ARG A 307 -11.36 -7.94 2.28
C ARG A 307 -12.45 -7.41 1.35
N LEU A 308 -13.50 -8.20 1.21
CA LEU A 308 -14.68 -7.83 0.47
C LEU A 308 -15.83 -7.57 1.44
N SER A 309 -16.36 -6.36 1.40
CA SER A 309 -17.63 -6.01 2.05
C SER A 309 -18.74 -6.26 1.04
N ILE A 310 -19.51 -7.31 1.22
CA ILE A 310 -20.57 -7.73 0.29
C ILE A 310 -21.86 -8.12 1.00
N TYR A 311 -21.78 -8.84 2.13
CA TYR A 311 -22.94 -9.18 2.95
C TYR A 311 -23.06 -8.22 4.12
N GLU A 312 -24.28 -8.04 4.61
CA GLU A 312 -24.55 -7.17 5.73
C GLU A 312 -25.65 -7.76 6.62
N GLU A 313 -25.42 -7.83 7.93
CA GLU A 313 -26.40 -8.39 8.85
C GLU A 313 -27.68 -7.55 8.97
N SER A 314 -27.58 -6.23 8.81
CA SER A 314 -28.74 -5.31 8.82
C SER A 314 -29.67 -5.52 7.62
N ASP A 315 -29.19 -6.17 6.57
CA ASP A 315 -29.98 -6.62 5.41
C ASP A 315 -30.45 -8.09 5.52
N GLY A 316 -30.53 -8.63 6.73
CA GLY A 316 -30.97 -10.01 6.96
C GLY A 316 -30.01 -11.07 6.43
N GLY A 317 -28.72 -10.73 6.26
CA GLY A 317 -27.70 -11.60 5.66
C GLY A 317 -27.65 -11.53 4.15
N GLU A 318 -28.44 -10.66 3.52
CA GLU A 318 -28.34 -10.34 2.09
C GLU A 318 -27.16 -9.41 1.81
N THR A 319 -26.89 -9.14 0.55
CA THR A 319 -25.80 -8.22 0.15
C THR A 319 -26.10 -6.80 0.60
N CYS A 320 -25.05 -6.04 0.93
CA CYS A 320 -25.19 -4.67 1.37
C CYS A 320 -25.72 -3.75 0.26
N SER A 321 -26.31 -2.63 0.67
CA SER A 321 -27.10 -1.78 -0.23
C SER A 321 -26.91 -0.30 0.02
N VAL A 322 -27.26 0.48 -0.99
CA VAL A 322 -27.37 1.94 -0.90
C VAL A 322 -28.53 2.31 0.02
N TYR A 323 -28.26 3.16 0.99
CA TYR A 323 -29.28 3.67 1.90
C TYR A 323 -29.95 4.94 1.35
N ARG A 324 -29.14 5.98 1.01
CA ARG A 324 -29.66 7.25 0.48
C ARG A 324 -28.59 8.07 -0.22
N ASN A 325 -29.02 9.05 -0.99
CA ASN A 325 -28.18 10.09 -1.55
C ASN A 325 -28.44 11.44 -0.86
N SER A 326 -27.41 12.27 -0.75
CA SER A 326 -27.50 13.64 -0.25
C SER A 326 -26.40 14.49 -0.86
N GLY A 327 -26.76 15.51 -1.66
CA GLY A 327 -25.80 16.34 -2.39
C GLY A 327 -24.95 15.48 -3.34
N THR A 328 -23.63 15.52 -3.19
CA THR A 328 -22.69 14.71 -3.99
C THR A 328 -22.47 13.30 -3.44
N ARG A 329 -23.06 12.98 -2.29
CA ARG A 329 -22.76 11.79 -1.50
C ARG A 329 -23.81 10.72 -1.58
N THR A 330 -23.36 9.48 -1.47
CA THR A 330 -24.17 8.28 -1.27
C THR A 330 -23.80 7.64 0.06
N ALA A 331 -24.78 7.28 0.86
CA ALA A 331 -24.62 6.52 2.09
C ALA A 331 -25.11 5.07 1.89
N TYR A 332 -24.48 4.13 2.57
CA TYR A 332 -24.77 2.70 2.49
C TYR A 332 -24.46 2.01 3.83
N ASN A 333 -24.88 0.75 3.92
CA ASN A 333 -24.74 -0.06 5.13
C ASN A 333 -23.55 -1.04 5.11
N CYS A 334 -22.83 -1.14 3.99
CA CYS A 334 -21.65 -1.99 3.92
C CYS A 334 -20.64 -1.63 5.00
N ASP A 335 -20.09 -2.61 5.70
CA ASP A 335 -19.04 -2.40 6.69
C ASP A 335 -17.75 -1.90 6.06
N THR A 336 -17.14 -0.91 6.70
CA THR A 336 -15.83 -0.36 6.36
C THR A 336 -15.04 -0.04 7.63
N SER A 337 -13.79 0.31 7.50
CA SER A 337 -12.95 0.80 8.60
C SER A 337 -11.85 1.71 8.05
N GLY A 338 -11.08 2.36 8.93
CA GLY A 338 -9.90 3.14 8.52
C GLY A 338 -9.00 2.30 7.60
N GLY A 339 -8.55 2.89 6.50
CA GLY A 339 -7.88 2.16 5.42
C GLY A 339 -8.78 1.79 4.23
N ASN A 340 -10.11 1.74 4.41
CA ASN A 340 -11.05 1.65 3.29
C ASN A 340 -11.18 2.98 2.51
N SER A 341 -10.66 4.08 3.03
CA SER A 341 -10.59 5.36 2.31
C SER A 341 -10.03 5.14 0.90
N GLY A 342 -10.78 5.60 -0.12
CA GLY A 342 -10.44 5.41 -1.53
C GLY A 342 -10.94 4.12 -2.17
N SER A 343 -11.62 3.23 -1.43
CA SER A 343 -12.18 2.00 -1.99
C SER A 343 -13.24 2.30 -3.06
N PRO A 344 -13.28 1.50 -4.14
CA PRO A 344 -14.36 1.58 -5.11
C PRO A 344 -15.63 0.93 -4.55
N VAL A 345 -16.76 1.59 -4.74
CA VAL A 345 -18.09 1.01 -4.48
C VAL A 345 -18.68 0.59 -5.82
N LEU A 346 -18.83 -0.69 -6.04
CA LEU A 346 -19.29 -1.25 -7.30
C LEU A 346 -20.77 -1.64 -7.21
N ALA A 347 -21.50 -1.33 -8.29
CA ALA A 347 -22.87 -1.82 -8.44
C ALA A 347 -22.87 -3.32 -8.73
N ALA A 348 -23.67 -4.09 -8.00
CA ALA A 348 -23.79 -5.53 -8.26
C ALA A 348 -24.42 -5.83 -9.63
N SER A 349 -25.19 -4.89 -10.19
CA SER A 349 -25.90 -5.05 -11.47
C SER A 349 -24.97 -5.07 -12.70
N ASN A 350 -23.88 -4.28 -12.68
CA ASN A 350 -23.00 -4.12 -13.84
C ASN A 350 -21.51 -4.13 -13.49
N HIS A 351 -21.15 -4.32 -12.22
CA HIS A 351 -19.76 -4.35 -11.73
C HIS A 351 -18.92 -3.12 -12.10
N LYS A 352 -19.55 -1.97 -12.24
CA LYS A 352 -18.89 -0.67 -12.44
C LYS A 352 -18.93 0.16 -11.17
N VAL A 353 -17.95 1.04 -11.04
CA VAL A 353 -17.83 1.90 -9.86
C VAL A 353 -18.80 3.07 -9.95
N ILE A 354 -19.64 3.21 -8.93
CA ILE A 354 -20.66 4.27 -8.82
C ILE A 354 -20.35 5.30 -7.73
N VAL A 355 -19.53 4.92 -6.73
CA VAL A 355 -19.15 5.80 -5.60
C VAL A 355 -17.68 5.56 -5.25
N LEU A 356 -16.99 6.60 -4.80
CA LEU A 356 -15.68 6.53 -4.17
C LEU A 356 -15.85 6.67 -2.66
N HIS A 357 -15.56 5.59 -1.93
CA HIS A 357 -15.69 5.56 -0.46
C HIS A 357 -14.71 6.51 0.21
N ASN A 358 -15.17 7.25 1.24
CA ASN A 358 -14.30 8.17 1.96
C ASN A 358 -14.61 8.37 3.45
N THR A 359 -15.77 7.94 3.94
CA THR A 359 -16.12 8.12 5.35
C THR A 359 -16.92 6.96 5.88
N GLY A 360 -16.80 6.73 7.18
CA GLY A 360 -17.60 5.73 7.87
C GLY A 360 -18.24 6.27 9.14
N SER A 361 -19.50 5.94 9.35
CA SER A 361 -20.25 6.24 10.54
C SER A 361 -21.49 5.34 10.62
N CYS A 362 -21.76 4.76 11.77
CA CYS A 362 -22.95 3.92 12.01
C CYS A 362 -24.12 4.73 12.56
N PRO A 363 -25.36 4.30 12.31
CA PRO A 363 -25.79 3.28 11.37
C PRO A 363 -26.01 3.87 9.96
N ASN A 364 -25.86 3.02 8.92
CA ASN A 364 -26.21 3.34 7.52
C ASN A 364 -25.62 4.65 6.96
N ASN A 365 -24.47 5.08 7.46
CA ASN A 365 -23.83 6.33 7.04
C ASN A 365 -22.36 6.16 6.65
N ASN A 366 -21.93 4.92 6.40
CA ASN A 366 -20.74 4.69 5.60
C ASN A 366 -21.02 5.25 4.20
N GLY A 367 -20.07 5.96 3.61
CA GLY A 367 -20.39 6.68 2.39
C GLY A 367 -19.22 7.22 1.63
N GLY A 368 -19.55 7.83 0.50
CA GLY A 368 -18.57 8.44 -0.39
C GLY A 368 -19.20 9.38 -1.41
N ASN A 369 -18.39 9.91 -2.31
CA ASN A 369 -18.83 10.78 -3.37
C ASN A 369 -19.17 9.99 -4.65
N MET A 370 -20.27 10.38 -5.31
CA MET A 370 -20.77 9.73 -6.51
C MET A 370 -19.85 9.97 -7.71
N MET A 371 -19.66 8.94 -8.53
CA MET A 371 -18.97 9.07 -9.82
C MET A 371 -19.69 10.02 -10.78
N ALA A 372 -21.00 10.22 -10.62
CA ALA A 372 -21.75 11.26 -11.34
C ALA A 372 -21.15 12.67 -11.21
N HIS A 373 -20.51 12.97 -10.07
CA HIS A 373 -19.88 14.27 -9.82
C HIS A 373 -18.37 14.28 -10.06
N ILE A 374 -17.70 13.13 -9.90
CA ILE A 374 -16.25 13.00 -10.12
C ILE A 374 -15.92 12.86 -11.61
N TYR A 375 -16.67 12.02 -12.34
CA TYR A 375 -16.37 11.69 -13.73
C TYR A 375 -16.28 12.91 -14.67
N PRO A 376 -17.16 13.92 -14.58
CA PRO A 376 -17.05 15.12 -15.43
C PRO A 376 -15.70 15.84 -15.31
N GLU A 377 -15.05 15.76 -14.15
CA GLU A 377 -13.75 16.43 -13.93
C GLU A 377 -12.56 15.64 -14.51
N ILE A 378 -12.71 14.34 -14.75
CA ILE A 378 -11.62 13.45 -15.14
C ILE A 378 -11.85 12.71 -16.46
N GLN A 379 -13.01 12.88 -17.10
CA GLN A 379 -13.38 12.11 -18.30
C GLN A 379 -12.37 12.23 -19.45
N SER A 380 -11.71 13.39 -19.57
CA SER A 380 -10.67 13.61 -20.57
C SER A 380 -9.30 12.99 -20.22
N MET A 381 -9.14 12.51 -18.97
CA MET A 381 -7.89 11.97 -18.45
C MET A 381 -7.88 10.46 -18.34
N ILE A 382 -9.02 9.80 -18.51
CA ILE A 382 -9.17 8.35 -18.43
C ILE A 382 -9.80 7.79 -19.71
N ASP A 383 -9.47 6.55 -20.02
CA ASP A 383 -10.16 5.77 -21.04
C ASP A 383 -11.16 4.83 -20.35
N ASN A 384 -12.42 5.27 -20.25
CA ASN A 384 -13.50 4.52 -19.60
C ASN A 384 -14.26 3.59 -20.58
N ASN A 385 -13.70 3.31 -21.75
CA ASN A 385 -14.31 2.48 -22.78
C ASN A 385 -13.99 1.00 -22.53
N GLY A 386 -14.79 0.36 -21.68
CA GLY A 386 -14.64 -1.06 -21.39
C GLY A 386 -15.97 -1.70 -20.97
N VAL A 387 -16.05 -2.99 -21.16
CA VAL A 387 -17.14 -3.81 -20.61
C VAL A 387 -16.78 -4.26 -19.20
N ALA A 388 -17.79 -4.32 -18.35
CA ALA A 388 -17.66 -4.76 -16.98
C ALA A 388 -17.33 -6.26 -16.88
#